data_de58c11f5337f86c6006453eecdac401
#
_entry.id   de58c11f5337f86c6006453eecdac401
#
_cell.length_a   1.000
_cell.length_b   1.000
_cell.length_c   1.000
_cell.angle_alpha   90.00
_cell.angle_beta   90.00
_cell.angle_gamma   90.00
#
_symmetry.space_group_name_H-M   'P 1'
#
loop_
_entity.id
_entity.type
_entity.pdbx_description
1 polymer ?
#
loop_
_entity_poly.entity_id
_entity_poly.type
_entity_poly.pdbx_seq_one_letter_code
_entity_poly.pdbx_strand_id
1 'polypeptide(L)'
;MNLLRNDDSTIAPPKSVKSERPEWTDAERKKWLEGYLAARHEPPALSLGERGLIRDCSKSLLILFGFRRSDLVWQPVARLFPQLAEVELIEAGQINPFLNYLCRCGQLYQSHNRQGDTFTSNLSFVRLEYEGRRSFRMLVRPVVL
;
A
#
# COMPACT_ATOMS: atom_id res chain seq x y z
N MET A 1 8.77 -23.16 7.30
CA MET A 1 8.35 -22.66 7.29
C MET A 1 7.96 -22.14 7.23
N ASN A 2 8.00 -21.95 7.25
CA ASN A 2 7.50 -21.28 7.11
C ASN A 2 7.12 -20.68 6.66
N LEU A 3 7.03 -20.43 6.51
CA LEU A 3 6.67 -19.58 6.13
C LEU A 3 5.88 -19.39 6.08
N LEU A 4 5.65 -19.34 6.36
CA LEU A 4 4.94 -18.98 6.39
C LEU A 4 4.16 -19.04 6.78
N ARG A 5 3.75 -18.91 7.31
CA ARG A 5 3.10 -18.71 7.77
C ARG A 5 2.25 -18.69 8.02
N ASN A 6 1.87 -18.89 8.29
CA ASN A 6 1.12 -18.68 8.60
C ASN A 6 0.40 -18.52 8.45
N ASP A 7 0.16 -18.69 8.50
CA ASP A 7 -0.53 -18.57 8.35
C ASP A 7 -1.00 -18.26 7.43
N ASP A 8 -1.10 -18.21 6.88
CA ASP A 8 -1.53 -17.77 5.94
C ASP A 8 -0.65 -17.71 4.96
N SER A 9 -0.21 -18.38 4.45
CA SER A 9 0.54 -18.45 3.60
C SER A 9 0.67 -17.69 2.66
N THR A 10 1.10 -17.46 2.29
CA THR A 10 0.96 -16.68 1.45
C THR A 10 2.10 -16.16 0.80
N ILE A 11 2.01 -15.17 -0.01
CA ILE A 11 3.06 -14.61 -0.79
C ILE A 11 3.68 -13.47 -0.08
N ALA A 12 3.38 -13.36 1.15
CA ALA A 12 3.90 -12.27 1.95
C ALA A 12 5.40 -12.35 2.05
N PRO A 13 6.06 -11.22 2.24
CA PRO A 13 7.50 -11.24 2.48
C PRO A 13 7.82 -12.08 3.69
N PRO A 14 9.01 -12.63 3.76
CA PRO A 14 9.37 -13.45 4.90
C PRO A 14 9.27 -12.67 6.18
N LYS A 15 8.80 -13.33 7.22
CA LYS A 15 8.77 -12.74 8.50
C LYS A 15 10.12 -12.81 9.05
N SER A 16 10.48 -11.88 9.85
CA SER A 16 11.78 -11.91 10.43
C SER A 16 11.76 -11.30 11.79
N VAL A 17 12.58 -11.79 12.64
CA VAL A 17 12.91 -11.15 13.87
C VAL A 17 13.85 -10.05 13.49
N LYS A 18 13.62 -8.90 14.09
CA LYS A 18 14.31 -7.76 13.66
C LYS A 18 15.78 -7.92 13.53
N SER A 19 16.45 -8.33 14.58
CA SER A 19 17.88 -8.42 14.55
C SER A 19 18.38 -9.61 13.78
N GLU A 20 17.53 -10.59 13.53
CA GLU A 20 17.93 -11.79 12.82
C GLU A 20 17.38 -11.87 11.43
N ARG A 21 16.69 -10.86 11.02
CA ARG A 21 16.06 -10.89 9.73
C ARG A 21 17.10 -10.85 8.62
N PRO A 22 17.08 -11.83 7.73
CA PRO A 22 17.97 -11.75 6.59
C PRO A 22 17.58 -10.57 5.73
N GLU A 23 18.57 -9.87 5.29
CA GLU A 23 18.32 -8.77 4.40
C GLU A 23 18.07 -9.32 3.01
N TRP A 24 17.02 -8.86 2.41
CA TRP A 24 16.78 -9.20 1.02
C TRP A 24 17.78 -8.44 0.17
N THR A 25 18.39 -9.11 -0.77
CA THR A 25 19.20 -8.43 -1.75
C THR A 25 18.25 -7.69 -2.68
N ASP A 26 18.83 -6.75 -3.43
CA ASP A 26 18.03 -6.03 -4.42
C ASP A 26 17.44 -6.98 -5.44
N ALA A 27 18.19 -8.01 -5.82
CA ALA A 27 17.72 -8.98 -6.79
C ALA A 27 16.55 -9.78 -6.24
N GLU A 28 16.63 -10.17 -4.98
CA GLU A 28 15.54 -10.93 -4.36
C GLU A 28 14.28 -10.11 -4.21
N ARG A 29 14.43 -8.86 -3.82
CA ARG A 29 13.29 -7.98 -3.68
C ARG A 29 12.63 -7.74 -5.03
N LYS A 30 13.44 -7.54 -6.06
CA LYS A 30 12.93 -7.34 -7.40
C LYS A 30 12.19 -8.57 -7.89
N LYS A 31 12.75 -9.73 -7.64
CA LYS A 31 12.13 -10.98 -8.06
C LYS A 31 10.78 -11.18 -7.37
N TRP A 32 10.72 -10.88 -6.09
CA TRP A 32 9.47 -11.00 -5.36
C TRP A 32 8.40 -10.07 -5.93
N LEU A 33 8.77 -8.81 -6.19
CA LEU A 33 7.84 -7.87 -6.75
C LEU A 33 7.37 -8.28 -8.13
N GLU A 34 8.27 -8.78 -8.97
CA GLU A 34 7.89 -9.23 -10.29
C GLU A 34 6.92 -10.39 -10.22
N GLY A 35 7.19 -11.33 -9.33
CA GLY A 35 6.31 -12.46 -9.13
C GLY A 35 4.93 -12.04 -8.62
N TYR A 36 4.92 -11.12 -7.68
CA TYR A 36 3.66 -10.61 -7.15
C TYR A 36 2.84 -9.92 -8.24
N LEU A 37 3.50 -9.06 -9.03
CA LEU A 37 2.81 -8.32 -10.07
C LEU A 37 2.27 -9.24 -11.15
N ALA A 38 2.99 -10.32 -11.44
CA ALA A 38 2.56 -11.26 -12.46
C ALA A 38 1.40 -12.12 -11.99
N ALA A 39 1.34 -12.41 -10.69
CA ALA A 39 0.34 -13.33 -10.15
C ALA A 39 -0.97 -12.67 -9.74
N ARG A 40 -0.96 -11.38 -9.49
CA ARG A 40 -2.14 -10.74 -8.96
C ARG A 40 -3.23 -10.57 -9.99
N HIS A 41 -4.47 -10.65 -9.55
CA HIS A 41 -5.62 -10.50 -10.43
C HIS A 41 -6.32 -9.17 -10.26
N GLU A 42 -6.05 -8.48 -9.16
CA GLU A 42 -6.63 -7.17 -8.94
C GLU A 42 -5.54 -6.24 -8.40
N PRO A 43 -5.63 -4.96 -8.70
CA PRO A 43 -4.61 -4.04 -8.24
C PRO A 43 -4.71 -3.83 -6.73
N PRO A 44 -3.58 -3.68 -6.05
CA PRO A 44 -3.61 -3.30 -4.65
C PRO A 44 -4.29 -1.94 -4.50
N ALA A 45 -5.24 -1.87 -3.60
CA ALA A 45 -6.00 -0.66 -3.43
C ALA A 45 -6.51 -0.54 -2.01
N LEU A 46 -6.74 0.70 -1.59
CA LEU A 46 -7.42 0.93 -0.34
C LEU A 46 -8.47 2.01 -0.54
N SER A 47 -9.48 1.96 0.32
CA SER A 47 -10.56 2.93 0.29
C SER A 47 -10.34 3.92 1.40
N LEU A 48 -10.55 5.20 1.10
CA LEU A 48 -10.38 6.27 2.06
C LEU A 48 -11.73 6.91 2.32
N GLY A 49 -11.97 7.24 3.58
CA GLY A 49 -13.16 8.01 3.94
C GLY A 49 -12.94 9.48 3.67
N GLU A 50 -13.93 10.28 4.02
CA GLU A 50 -13.87 11.70 3.78
C GLU A 50 -12.79 12.41 4.57
N ARG A 51 -12.32 11.78 5.62
CA ARG A 51 -11.26 12.35 6.44
C ARG A 51 -9.88 11.84 6.06
N GLY A 52 -9.81 11.01 5.04
CA GLY A 52 -8.52 10.50 4.59
C GLY A 52 -8.02 9.30 5.37
N LEU A 53 -8.85 8.71 6.22
CA LEU A 53 -8.45 7.52 6.95
C LEU A 53 -8.83 6.28 6.15
N ILE A 54 -8.05 5.23 6.34
CA ILE A 54 -8.28 3.98 5.63
C ILE A 54 -9.58 3.35 6.11
N ARG A 55 -10.47 3.04 5.19
CA ARG A 55 -11.74 2.40 5.51
C ARG A 55 -11.75 0.93 5.13
N ASP A 56 -11.04 0.58 4.08
CA ASP A 56 -11.00 -0.79 3.62
C ASP A 56 -9.78 -0.98 2.75
N CYS A 57 -9.39 -2.25 2.56
CA CYS A 57 -8.22 -2.59 1.78
C CYS A 57 -8.53 -3.80 0.92
N SER A 58 -7.99 -3.82 -0.29
CA SER A 58 -8.13 -5.00 -1.14
C SER A 58 -7.24 -6.10 -0.57
N LYS A 59 -7.58 -7.33 -0.90
CA LYS A 59 -6.80 -8.46 -0.45
C LYS A 59 -5.37 -8.39 -0.95
N SER A 60 -5.21 -7.97 -2.21
CA SER A 60 -3.87 -7.87 -2.77
C SER A 60 -3.03 -6.84 -2.05
N LEU A 61 -3.64 -5.75 -1.57
CA LEU A 61 -2.88 -4.76 -0.83
C LEU A 61 -2.44 -5.34 0.51
N LEU A 62 -3.32 -6.09 1.17
CA LEU A 62 -2.96 -6.70 2.45
C LEU A 62 -1.81 -7.67 2.30
N ILE A 63 -1.81 -8.45 1.22
CA ILE A 63 -0.73 -9.37 0.95
C ILE A 63 0.57 -8.61 0.67
N LEU A 64 0.47 -7.57 -0.13
CA LEU A 64 1.64 -6.79 -0.51
C LEU A 64 2.33 -6.17 0.71
N PHE A 65 1.55 -5.65 1.64
CA PHE A 65 2.12 -4.96 2.79
C PHE A 65 2.27 -5.85 4.02
N GLY A 66 1.65 -7.03 4.02
CA GLY A 66 1.79 -7.95 5.13
C GLY A 66 0.99 -7.57 6.36
N PHE A 67 -0.01 -6.72 6.22
CA PHE A 67 -0.87 -6.33 7.33
C PHE A 67 -2.20 -7.07 7.24
N ARG A 68 -2.88 -7.13 8.36
CA ARG A 68 -4.27 -7.56 8.39
C ARG A 68 -5.15 -6.35 8.22
N ARG A 69 -6.38 -6.57 7.76
CA ARG A 69 -7.29 -5.45 7.58
C ARG A 69 -7.49 -4.70 8.88
N SER A 70 -7.61 -5.42 9.99
CA SER A 70 -7.84 -4.77 11.28
C SER A 70 -6.66 -3.89 11.71
N ASP A 71 -5.48 -4.13 11.16
CA ASP A 71 -4.33 -3.31 11.50
C ASP A 71 -4.35 -1.96 10.78
N LEU A 72 -5.07 -1.88 9.68
CA LEU A 72 -5.04 -0.70 8.82
C LEU A 72 -6.30 0.14 8.87
N VAL A 73 -7.45 -0.47 9.16
CA VAL A 73 -8.70 0.27 9.15
C VAL A 73 -8.66 1.38 10.20
N TRP A 74 -9.08 2.56 9.81
CA TRP A 74 -9.08 3.77 10.62
C TRP A 74 -7.69 4.34 10.88
N GLN A 75 -6.69 3.81 10.20
CA GLN A 75 -5.33 4.35 10.30
C GLN A 75 -5.08 5.33 9.17
N PRO A 76 -4.17 6.28 9.38
CA PRO A 76 -3.80 7.19 8.30
C PRO A 76 -2.96 6.46 7.26
N VAL A 77 -3.01 6.94 6.04
CA VAL A 77 -2.26 6.36 4.95
C VAL A 77 -0.75 6.46 5.19
N ALA A 78 -0.34 7.41 6.01
CA ALA A 78 1.08 7.56 6.34
C ALA A 78 1.66 6.31 6.98
N ARG A 79 0.80 5.43 7.51
CA ARG A 79 1.25 4.16 8.05
C ARG A 79 1.96 3.35 6.99
N LEU A 80 1.49 3.44 5.76
CA LEU A 80 2.07 2.72 4.63
C LEU A 80 3.03 3.59 3.83
N PHE A 81 2.80 4.88 3.82
CA PHE A 81 3.59 5.83 3.03
C PHE A 81 3.99 6.99 3.91
N PRO A 82 5.08 6.85 4.66
CA PRO A 82 5.47 7.91 5.62
C PRO A 82 5.65 9.27 5.00
N GLN A 83 5.96 9.33 3.71
CA GLN A 83 6.14 10.61 3.04
C GLN A 83 4.84 11.42 2.98
N LEU A 84 3.71 10.78 3.23
CA LEU A 84 2.42 11.45 3.22
C LEU A 84 1.97 11.92 4.61
N ALA A 85 2.83 11.79 5.61
CA ALA A 85 2.45 12.11 6.98
C ALA A 85 2.01 13.57 7.15
N GLU A 86 2.66 14.47 6.41
CA GLU A 86 2.34 15.89 6.52
C GLU A 86 1.39 16.37 5.43
N VAL A 87 0.85 15.46 4.65
CA VAL A 87 0.01 15.82 3.51
C VAL A 87 -1.44 15.59 3.88
N GLU A 88 -2.25 16.61 3.66
CA GLU A 88 -3.68 16.46 3.82
C GLU A 88 -4.22 15.82 2.55
N LEU A 89 -4.64 14.56 2.66
CA LEU A 89 -5.06 13.81 1.47
C LEU A 89 -6.36 14.31 0.89
N ILE A 90 -7.30 14.63 1.76
CA ILE A 90 -8.61 15.08 1.33
C ILE A 90 -8.77 16.53 1.74
N GLU A 91 -8.98 17.39 0.75
CA GLU A 91 -9.17 18.83 0.95
C GLU A 91 -10.50 19.24 0.39
N ALA A 92 -11.33 19.84 1.21
CA ALA A 92 -12.62 20.35 0.76
C ALA A 92 -13.42 19.27 0.03
N GLY A 93 -13.37 18.05 0.52
CA GLY A 93 -14.14 16.97 -0.05
C GLY A 93 -13.58 16.40 -1.33
N GLN A 94 -12.34 16.71 -1.64
CA GLN A 94 -11.69 16.21 -2.85
C GLN A 94 -10.28 15.79 -2.52
N ILE A 95 -9.71 14.98 -3.40
CA ILE A 95 -8.31 14.63 -3.25
C ILE A 95 -7.49 15.90 -3.37
N ASN A 96 -6.52 16.06 -2.49
CA ASN A 96 -5.60 17.18 -2.53
C ASN A 96 -5.11 17.39 -3.95
N PRO A 97 -5.41 18.52 -4.59
CA PRO A 97 -5.09 18.70 -6.01
C PRO A 97 -3.60 18.64 -6.29
N PHE A 98 -2.77 19.16 -5.40
CA PHE A 98 -1.33 19.14 -5.62
C PHE A 98 -0.80 17.71 -5.54
N LEU A 99 -1.28 16.95 -4.57
CA LEU A 99 -0.88 15.55 -4.46
C LEU A 99 -1.30 14.77 -5.70
N ASN A 100 -2.54 14.99 -6.13
CA ASN A 100 -3.05 14.30 -7.31
C ASN A 100 -2.22 14.65 -8.55
N TYR A 101 -1.83 15.90 -8.65
CA TYR A 101 -1.01 16.36 -9.76
C TYR A 101 0.36 15.66 -9.74
N LEU A 102 1.00 15.59 -8.57
CA LEU A 102 2.30 14.93 -8.47
C LEU A 102 2.21 13.45 -8.84
N CYS A 103 1.15 12.79 -8.40
CA CYS A 103 0.98 11.39 -8.73
C CYS A 103 0.79 11.18 -10.22
N ARG A 104 0.07 12.08 -10.87
CA ARG A 104 -0.12 11.99 -12.31
C ARG A 104 1.15 12.24 -13.08
N CYS A 105 2.04 13.03 -12.50
CA CYS A 105 3.33 13.30 -13.12
C CYS A 105 4.33 12.17 -12.89
N GLY A 106 3.92 11.12 -12.21
CA GLY A 106 4.79 9.98 -12.00
C GLY A 106 5.62 10.03 -10.75
N GLN A 107 5.29 10.93 -9.81
CA GLN A 107 6.00 10.99 -8.55
C GLN A 107 5.90 9.64 -7.86
N LEU A 108 7.03 9.12 -7.40
CA LEU A 108 7.08 7.84 -6.72
C LEU A 108 7.19 8.05 -5.23
N TYR A 109 6.62 7.11 -4.49
CA TYR A 109 6.60 7.18 -3.04
C TYR A 109 7.15 5.89 -2.46
N GLN A 110 7.83 6.00 -1.34
CA GLN A 110 8.35 4.84 -0.65
C GLN A 110 7.28 4.23 0.22
N SER A 111 7.06 2.94 0.03
CA SER A 111 6.08 2.18 0.80
C SER A 111 6.82 1.42 1.89
N HIS A 112 6.17 1.27 3.04
CA HIS A 112 6.73 0.50 4.14
C HIS A 112 5.78 -0.63 4.46
N ASN A 113 6.28 -1.85 4.43
CA ASN A 113 5.45 -2.98 4.81
C ASN A 113 5.55 -3.23 6.31
N ARG A 114 4.87 -4.23 6.78
CA ARG A 114 4.81 -4.51 8.20
C ARG A 114 6.17 -4.83 8.80
N GLN A 115 7.04 -5.47 8.02
CA GLN A 115 8.35 -5.85 8.51
C GLN A 115 9.37 -4.71 8.46
N GLY A 116 8.98 -3.58 7.89
CA GLY A 116 9.88 -2.46 7.77
C GLY A 116 10.66 -2.43 6.47
N ASP A 117 10.41 -3.38 5.57
CA ASP A 117 11.02 -3.34 4.25
C ASP A 117 10.37 -2.24 3.44
N THR A 118 11.13 -1.67 2.52
CA THR A 118 10.63 -0.58 1.70
C THR A 118 10.64 -0.98 0.25
N PHE A 119 9.71 -0.43 -0.48
CA PHE A 119 9.67 -0.56 -1.92
C PHE A 119 9.01 0.69 -2.47
N THR A 120 9.21 0.94 -3.74
CA THR A 120 8.75 2.17 -4.38
C THR A 120 7.44 1.91 -5.09
N SER A 121 6.52 2.84 -4.99
CA SER A 121 5.21 2.68 -5.62
C SER A 121 4.77 3.96 -6.28
N ASN A 122 3.97 3.77 -7.31
CA ASN A 122 3.25 4.83 -7.98
C ASN A 122 1.84 4.82 -7.41
N LEU A 123 1.28 5.99 -7.15
CA LEU A 123 -0.04 6.09 -6.55
C LEU A 123 -0.99 6.79 -7.51
N SER A 124 -2.25 6.38 -7.46
CA SER A 124 -3.29 7.11 -8.18
C SER A 124 -4.55 7.09 -7.34
N PHE A 125 -5.38 8.10 -7.56
CA PHE A 125 -6.58 8.27 -6.77
C PHE A 125 -7.80 8.32 -7.67
N VAL A 126 -8.88 7.70 -7.20
CA VAL A 126 -10.15 7.69 -7.92
C VAL A 126 -11.23 8.11 -6.94
N ARG A 127 -12.07 9.04 -7.35
CA ARG A 127 -13.21 9.42 -6.54
C ARG A 127 -14.38 8.54 -6.91
N LEU A 128 -15.05 8.01 -5.90
CA LEU A 128 -16.21 7.17 -6.07
C LEU A 128 -17.40 7.83 -5.40
N GLU A 129 -18.55 7.68 -6.02
CA GLU A 129 -19.76 8.23 -5.47
C GLU A 129 -20.83 7.17 -5.53
N TYR A 130 -21.44 6.87 -4.39
CA TYR A 130 -22.48 5.87 -4.33
C TYR A 130 -23.54 6.32 -3.34
N GLU A 131 -24.77 6.41 -3.83
CA GLU A 131 -25.89 6.82 -3.00
C GLU A 131 -25.62 8.12 -2.24
N GLY A 132 -25.04 9.08 -2.92
CA GLY A 132 -24.77 10.38 -2.33
C GLY A 132 -23.57 10.45 -1.43
N ARG A 133 -22.90 9.33 -1.22
CA ARG A 133 -21.70 9.31 -0.40
C ARG A 133 -20.46 9.28 -1.26
N ARG A 134 -19.49 10.06 -0.85
CA ARG A 134 -18.21 10.08 -1.53
C ARG A 134 -17.21 9.22 -0.80
N SER A 135 -16.43 8.49 -1.55
CA SER A 135 -15.27 7.81 -1.03
C SER A 135 -14.18 7.91 -2.06
N PHE A 136 -12.97 7.61 -1.63
CA PHE A 136 -11.84 7.73 -2.51
C PHE A 136 -11.09 6.42 -2.49
N ARG A 137 -10.62 6.01 -3.65
CA ARG A 137 -9.83 4.80 -3.75
C ARG A 137 -8.43 5.19 -4.15
N MET A 138 -7.46 4.66 -3.41
CA MET A 138 -6.07 4.86 -3.72
C MET A 138 -5.52 3.57 -4.27
N LEU A 139 -5.01 3.62 -5.49
CA LEU A 139 -4.39 2.47 -6.13
C LEU A 139 -2.90 2.56 -5.91
N VAL A 140 -2.31 1.43 -5.54
CA VAL A 140 -0.89 1.34 -5.25
C VAL A 140 -0.26 0.43 -6.29
N ARG A 141 0.69 0.96 -7.02
CA ARG A 141 1.33 0.19 -8.08
C ARG A 141 2.83 0.12 -7.78
N PRO A 142 3.30 -1.01 -7.24
CA PRO A 142 4.73 -1.15 -7.00
C PRO A 142 5.52 -1.06 -8.29
N VAL A 143 6.68 -0.45 -8.18
CA VAL A 143 7.55 -0.23 -9.32
C VAL A 143 8.81 -1.06 -9.11
N VAL A 144 9.16 -1.83 -10.11
CA VAL A 144 10.40 -2.59 -10.08
C VAL A 144 11.46 -1.78 -10.79
N LEU A 145 12.46 -1.37 -10.03
CA LEU A 145 13.53 -0.51 -10.55
C LEU A 145 14.76 -1.30 -10.96
#